data_a4221079f343fb967843e070e68fcd32
#
_entry.id   a4221079f343fb967843e070e68fcd32
#
_cell.length_a   1.000
_cell.length_b   1.000
_cell.length_c   1.000
_cell.angle_alpha   90.00
_cell.angle_beta   90.00
_cell.angle_gamma   90.00
#
_symmetry.space_group_name_H-M   'P 1'
#
loop_
_entity.id
_entity.type
_entity.pdbx_description
1 polymer ?
#
loop_
_entity_poly.entity_id
_entity_poly.type
_entity_poly.pdbx_seq_one_letter_code
_entity_poly.pdbx_strand_id
1 'polypeptide(L)'
;MFSLQAVQQALVKANLDGWLLNDFRGSNLLARRILGIPPDRFHSRRWYYWIPARGEPRKLVHQIEQSALEGLGLPGSATVYLRWQELESGVGSLLKGFKRIAMEYSPRNGNPYVSRVDAGTLELVRSLGVEVVSSGDLIQLFEACWDAEQWKLHLDATKVTLAAFHHAFKAMANAVRKKGEVTETAIQNEIMAFFKTHGVTCDHPPIVGVGPNSGDPHYSPNPQSPGIIREGDFVLVDMWAKVDHPKGVYSDLTRTCFVGETVPPVYSAIFDVVARARDAAVERVKFAFAKGEKLMGYQVDDACREVIEATGLGKYFCHRTGHSIGRETHGNGANMDNLETHETRLVLPSTCFSVEPGIYQEAFGVRSEINVFVHPDGTVEVTGDPQTEITPVMRDY
;
A
#
# COMPACT_ATOMS: atom_id res chain seq x y z
N MET A 1 10.40 -14.62 8.09
CA MET A 1 11.72 -14.92 8.73
C MET A 1 12.78 -14.55 7.72
N PHE A 2 13.86 -13.85 8.12
CA PHE A 2 14.96 -13.47 7.22
C PHE A 2 15.59 -14.69 6.55
N SER A 3 15.83 -14.63 5.24
CA SER A 3 16.49 -15.68 4.46
C SER A 3 17.64 -15.09 3.66
N LEU A 4 18.88 -15.35 4.11
CA LEU A 4 20.09 -14.91 3.39
C LEU A 4 20.11 -15.42 1.96
N GLN A 5 19.76 -16.70 1.75
CA GLN A 5 19.76 -17.30 0.42
C GLN A 5 18.81 -16.58 -0.54
N ALA A 6 17.60 -16.25 -0.08
CA ALA A 6 16.63 -15.53 -0.91
C ALA A 6 17.14 -14.11 -1.27
N VAL A 7 17.74 -13.40 -0.30
CA VAL A 7 18.33 -12.07 -0.55
C VAL A 7 19.46 -12.17 -1.57
N GLN A 8 20.37 -13.12 -1.39
CA GLN A 8 21.52 -13.28 -2.31
C GLN A 8 21.09 -13.67 -3.74
N GLN A 9 20.08 -14.53 -3.86
CA GLN A 9 19.50 -14.87 -5.17
C GLN A 9 18.88 -13.66 -5.86
N ALA A 10 18.14 -12.82 -5.09
CA ALA A 10 17.57 -11.59 -5.60
C ALA A 10 18.65 -10.60 -6.05
N LEU A 11 19.73 -10.44 -5.29
CA LEU A 11 20.86 -9.59 -5.64
C LEU A 11 21.55 -10.04 -6.93
N VAL A 12 21.81 -11.33 -7.08
CA VAL A 12 22.39 -11.89 -8.32
C VAL A 12 21.47 -11.63 -9.51
N LYS A 13 20.15 -11.85 -9.35
CA LYS A 13 19.17 -11.58 -10.41
C LYS A 13 19.11 -10.11 -10.80
N ALA A 14 19.30 -9.21 -9.83
CA ALA A 14 19.31 -7.76 -10.02
C ALA A 14 20.67 -7.21 -10.53
N ASN A 15 21.68 -8.07 -10.72
CA ASN A 15 23.04 -7.68 -11.06
C ASN A 15 23.63 -6.64 -10.10
N LEU A 16 23.53 -6.92 -8.80
CA LEU A 16 24.04 -6.09 -7.72
C LEU A 16 25.13 -6.85 -6.95
N ASP A 17 26.14 -6.11 -6.48
CA ASP A 17 27.20 -6.70 -5.66
C ASP A 17 26.74 -7.01 -4.24
N GLY A 18 25.72 -6.29 -3.77
CA GLY A 18 25.13 -6.52 -2.46
C GLY A 18 24.12 -5.45 -2.04
N TRP A 19 23.66 -5.57 -0.80
CA TRP A 19 22.70 -4.68 -0.16
C TRP A 19 23.27 -4.17 1.16
N LEU A 20 23.40 -2.86 1.31
CA LEU A 20 23.83 -2.23 2.56
C LEU A 20 22.58 -1.71 3.30
N LEU A 21 22.15 -2.43 4.30
CA LEU A 21 21.11 -2.03 5.23
C LEU A 21 21.74 -1.24 6.39
N ASN A 22 21.08 -0.16 6.79
CA ASN A 22 21.53 0.64 7.95
C ASN A 22 20.32 1.22 8.69
N ASP A 23 20.52 1.55 9.95
CA ASP A 23 19.53 2.27 10.74
C ASP A 23 20.20 3.16 11.80
N PHE A 24 19.52 4.24 12.13
CA PHE A 24 19.79 5.09 13.27
C PHE A 24 18.48 5.45 13.96
N ARG A 25 18.28 4.97 15.19
CA ARG A 25 17.11 5.27 16.04
C ARG A 25 15.75 4.91 15.43
N GLY A 26 15.71 3.89 14.57
CA GLY A 26 14.48 3.43 13.94
C GLY A 26 14.06 4.21 12.68
N SER A 27 14.93 5.04 12.11
CA SER A 27 14.63 5.83 10.90
C SER A 27 14.40 4.96 9.66
N ASN A 28 15.06 3.79 9.58
CA ASN A 28 14.91 2.87 8.46
C ASN A 28 14.02 1.68 8.85
N LEU A 29 12.71 1.90 8.85
CA LEU A 29 11.72 0.85 9.17
C LEU A 29 11.79 -0.34 8.21
N LEU A 30 12.15 -0.11 6.94
CA LEU A 30 12.25 -1.18 5.93
C LEU A 30 13.40 -2.12 6.26
N ALA A 31 14.60 -1.60 6.53
CA ALA A 31 15.73 -2.41 6.95
C ALA A 31 15.41 -3.22 8.23
N ARG A 32 14.75 -2.59 9.20
CA ARG A 32 14.34 -3.26 10.45
C ARG A 32 13.38 -4.41 10.20
N ARG A 33 12.36 -4.22 9.37
CA ARG A 33 11.38 -5.26 9.01
C ARG A 33 12.01 -6.42 8.27
N ILE A 34 12.82 -6.14 7.26
CA ILE A 34 13.51 -7.15 6.46
C ILE A 34 14.41 -8.02 7.34
N LEU A 35 15.11 -7.41 8.30
CA LEU A 35 15.97 -8.12 9.25
C LEU A 35 15.20 -8.76 10.43
N GLY A 36 13.90 -8.55 10.53
CA GLY A 36 13.07 -9.07 11.62
C GLY A 36 13.38 -8.44 12.99
N ILE A 37 13.84 -7.17 13.00
CA ILE A 37 14.09 -6.43 14.25
C ILE A 37 12.74 -6.06 14.88
N PRO A 38 12.45 -6.48 16.12
CA PRO A 38 11.22 -6.15 16.81
C PRO A 38 10.98 -4.63 16.88
N PRO A 39 9.73 -4.14 16.75
CA PRO A 39 9.42 -2.72 16.75
C PRO A 39 9.85 -2.01 18.05
N ASP A 40 9.73 -2.70 19.19
CA ASP A 40 10.07 -2.24 20.54
C ASP A 40 11.58 -2.30 20.85
N ARG A 41 12.38 -2.94 19.98
CA ARG A 41 13.84 -3.00 20.16
C ARG A 41 14.47 -1.65 19.88
N PHE A 42 14.87 -0.95 20.92
CA PHE A 42 15.48 0.37 20.82
C PHE A 42 16.96 0.29 20.43
N HIS A 43 17.35 1.13 19.46
CA HIS A 43 18.75 1.38 19.10
C HIS A 43 19.02 2.90 19.12
N SER A 44 20.10 3.30 19.74
CA SER A 44 20.50 4.71 19.82
C SER A 44 21.74 5.05 19.00
N ARG A 45 22.35 4.05 18.43
CA ARG A 45 23.59 4.16 17.61
C ARG A 45 23.37 3.58 16.23
N ARG A 46 24.17 4.09 15.28
CA ARG A 46 24.15 3.57 13.90
C ARG A 46 24.68 2.15 13.86
N TRP A 47 24.00 1.29 13.11
CA TRP A 47 24.49 0.00 12.71
C TRP A 47 24.38 -0.16 11.20
N TYR A 48 25.23 -1.01 10.64
CA TYR A 48 25.24 -1.38 9.23
C TYR A 48 25.25 -2.90 9.11
N TYR A 49 24.51 -3.42 8.16
CA TYR A 49 24.51 -4.83 7.82
C TYR A 49 24.72 -4.95 6.32
N TRP A 50 25.89 -5.42 5.94
CA TRP A 50 26.27 -5.67 4.56
C TRP A 50 25.92 -7.09 4.16
N ILE A 51 25.09 -7.26 3.13
CA ILE A 51 24.71 -8.55 2.54
C ILE A 51 25.30 -8.59 1.14
N PRO A 52 26.44 -9.24 0.89
CA PRO A 52 26.98 -9.40 -0.45
C PRO A 52 26.12 -10.37 -1.26
N ALA A 53 26.08 -10.21 -2.59
CA ALA A 53 25.40 -11.16 -3.48
C ALA A 53 25.96 -12.57 -3.40
N ARG A 54 27.23 -12.71 -2.98
CA ARG A 54 27.90 -13.98 -2.74
C ARG A 54 28.85 -13.84 -1.55
N GLY A 55 28.93 -14.90 -0.73
CA GLY A 55 29.80 -14.93 0.45
C GLY A 55 29.07 -14.53 1.74
N GLU A 56 29.82 -14.33 2.80
CA GLU A 56 29.30 -14.10 4.15
C GLU A 56 28.93 -12.62 4.37
N PRO A 57 27.77 -12.35 4.97
CA PRO A 57 27.42 -11.01 5.43
C PRO A 57 28.37 -10.48 6.51
N ARG A 58 28.36 -9.17 6.72
CA ARG A 58 29.18 -8.50 7.72
C ARG A 58 28.38 -7.40 8.42
N LYS A 59 28.63 -7.24 9.71
CA LYS A 59 27.97 -6.25 10.57
C LYS A 59 28.98 -5.21 11.02
N LEU A 60 28.54 -3.96 11.15
CA LEU A 60 29.29 -2.89 11.81
C LEU A 60 28.38 -2.31 12.88
N VAL A 61 28.79 -2.41 14.14
CA VAL A 61 27.98 -2.02 15.31
C VAL A 61 28.80 -1.14 16.27
N HIS A 62 28.13 -0.27 16.99
CA HIS A 62 28.80 0.61 17.94
C HIS A 62 29.11 -0.13 19.26
N GLN A 63 30.23 0.24 19.91
CA GLN A 63 30.70 -0.39 21.13
C GLN A 63 29.66 -0.41 22.27
N ILE A 64 28.80 0.61 22.39
CA ILE A 64 27.75 0.67 23.42
C ILE A 64 26.60 -0.31 23.09
N GLU A 65 26.40 -0.68 21.83
CA GLU A 65 25.29 -1.49 21.35
C GLU A 65 25.80 -2.66 20.48
N GLN A 66 26.81 -3.37 20.96
CA GLN A 66 27.40 -4.50 20.22
C GLN A 66 26.37 -5.58 19.89
N SER A 67 25.38 -5.74 20.76
CA SER A 67 24.26 -6.69 20.57
C SER A 67 23.13 -6.21 19.66
N ALA A 68 23.28 -5.05 18.98
CA ALA A 68 22.19 -4.45 18.19
C ALA A 68 21.55 -5.42 17.19
N LEU A 69 22.34 -6.27 16.54
CA LEU A 69 21.91 -7.27 15.56
C LEU A 69 22.02 -8.72 16.06
N GLU A 70 22.16 -8.93 17.37
CA GLU A 70 22.23 -10.27 17.97
C GLU A 70 20.83 -10.84 18.26
N GLY A 71 20.74 -12.17 18.36
CA GLY A 71 19.48 -12.85 18.67
C GLY A 71 18.45 -12.86 17.53
N LEU A 72 18.80 -12.34 16.36
CA LEU A 72 17.91 -12.25 15.19
C LEU A 72 18.16 -13.37 14.16
N GLY A 73 19.08 -14.30 14.45
CA GLY A 73 19.48 -15.32 13.49
C GLY A 73 20.20 -14.80 12.23
N LEU A 74 20.69 -13.54 12.27
CA LEU A 74 21.40 -12.91 11.15
C LEU A 74 22.85 -13.44 11.09
N PRO A 75 23.28 -14.08 9.98
CA PRO A 75 24.63 -14.59 9.82
C PRO A 75 25.66 -13.47 9.68
N GLY A 76 26.93 -13.84 9.74
CA GLY A 76 28.08 -12.95 9.49
C GLY A 76 28.71 -12.38 10.76
N SER A 77 30.00 -12.03 10.64
CA SER A 77 30.81 -11.46 11.71
C SER A 77 30.47 -10.00 11.98
N ALA A 78 30.68 -9.56 13.22
CA ALA A 78 30.51 -8.18 13.64
C ALA A 78 31.89 -7.52 13.84
N THR A 79 32.04 -6.31 13.31
CA THR A 79 33.10 -5.36 13.63
C THR A 79 32.52 -4.30 14.53
N VAL A 80 33.27 -3.95 15.60
CA VAL A 80 32.84 -2.94 16.57
C VAL A 80 33.59 -1.65 16.30
N TYR A 81 32.88 -0.52 16.32
CA TYR A 81 33.45 0.82 16.24
C TYR A 81 33.10 1.65 17.48
N LEU A 82 33.96 2.61 17.83
CA LEU A 82 33.71 3.57 18.88
C LEU A 82 33.72 5.00 18.33
N ARG A 83 34.74 5.32 17.55
CA ARG A 83 35.01 6.67 17.04
C ARG A 83 34.40 6.86 15.64
N TRP A 84 34.08 8.10 15.27
CA TRP A 84 33.56 8.39 13.94
C TRP A 84 34.51 7.99 12.80
N GLN A 85 35.83 8.12 13.00
CA GLN A 85 36.82 7.64 12.01
C GLN A 85 36.77 6.13 11.82
N GLU A 86 36.51 5.39 12.91
CA GLU A 86 36.35 3.93 12.87
C GLU A 86 35.07 3.52 12.19
N LEU A 87 34.00 4.34 12.33
CA LEU A 87 32.76 4.15 11.57
C LEU A 87 33.01 4.28 10.07
N GLU A 88 33.63 5.38 9.61
CA GLU A 88 33.89 5.62 8.19
C GLU A 88 34.83 4.55 7.61
N SER A 89 35.93 4.23 8.28
CA SER A 89 36.82 3.15 7.87
C SER A 89 36.14 1.77 7.90
N GLY A 90 35.25 1.56 8.85
CA GLY A 90 34.44 0.34 8.96
C GLY A 90 33.49 0.17 7.77
N VAL A 91 32.75 1.22 7.40
CA VAL A 91 31.90 1.21 6.18
C VAL A 91 32.76 0.98 4.94
N GLY A 92 33.92 1.64 4.82
CA GLY A 92 34.86 1.40 3.75
C GLY A 92 35.33 -0.04 3.66
N SER A 93 35.59 -0.68 4.82
CA SER A 93 35.98 -2.10 4.90
C SER A 93 34.86 -3.03 4.50
N LEU A 94 33.58 -2.72 4.86
CA LEU A 94 32.42 -3.48 4.43
C LEU A 94 32.27 -3.50 2.90
N LEU A 95 32.53 -2.38 2.25
CA LEU A 95 32.29 -2.16 0.82
C LEU A 95 33.53 -2.33 -0.08
N LYS A 96 34.66 -2.70 0.51
CA LYS A 96 35.91 -2.85 -0.25
C LYS A 96 35.80 -3.87 -1.36
N GLY A 97 36.05 -3.43 -2.61
CA GLY A 97 36.04 -4.27 -3.80
C GLY A 97 34.67 -4.43 -4.47
N PHE A 98 33.63 -3.85 -3.90
CA PHE A 98 32.29 -3.79 -4.50
C PHE A 98 32.08 -2.47 -5.26
N LYS A 99 31.22 -2.48 -6.27
CA LYS A 99 31.04 -1.35 -7.18
C LYS A 99 29.61 -0.83 -7.23
N ARG A 100 28.60 -1.73 -7.22
CA ARG A 100 27.20 -1.41 -7.41
C ARG A 100 26.35 -2.09 -6.35
N ILE A 101 25.78 -1.28 -5.46
CA ILE A 101 25.08 -1.76 -4.26
C ILE A 101 23.68 -1.16 -4.15
N ALA A 102 22.78 -1.89 -3.51
CA ALA A 102 21.46 -1.40 -3.14
C ALA A 102 21.48 -0.72 -1.76
N MET A 103 20.71 0.36 -1.63
CA MET A 103 20.31 0.97 -0.35
C MET A 103 18.87 1.48 -0.46
N GLU A 104 18.22 1.75 0.68
CA GLU A 104 16.87 2.34 0.74
C GLU A 104 16.91 3.82 0.31
N TYR A 105 17.20 4.01 -0.95
CA TYR A 105 17.39 5.29 -1.62
C TYR A 105 16.51 5.39 -2.85
N SER A 106 15.88 6.53 -3.05
CA SER A 106 15.19 6.85 -4.31
C SER A 106 15.80 8.10 -4.93
N PRO A 107 16.32 8.02 -6.18
CA PRO A 107 16.87 9.18 -6.87
C PRO A 107 15.88 10.34 -6.90
N ARG A 108 16.34 11.55 -6.52
CA ARG A 108 15.51 12.77 -6.45
C ARG A 108 14.25 12.63 -5.58
N ASN A 109 14.23 11.66 -4.67
CA ASN A 109 13.05 11.28 -3.86
C ASN A 109 11.81 10.97 -4.71
N GLY A 110 12.00 10.45 -5.93
CA GLY A 110 10.91 10.14 -6.86
C GLY A 110 9.95 9.05 -6.35
N ASN A 111 10.39 8.25 -5.37
CA ASN A 111 9.53 7.34 -4.62
C ASN A 111 9.84 7.47 -3.12
N PRO A 112 9.07 8.26 -2.35
CA PRO A 112 9.32 8.51 -0.95
C PRO A 112 9.16 7.26 -0.05
N TYR A 113 8.41 6.26 -0.48
CA TYR A 113 8.18 5.04 0.29
C TYR A 113 9.45 4.24 0.54
N VAL A 114 10.41 4.26 -0.41
CA VAL A 114 11.68 3.54 -0.31
C VAL A 114 12.85 4.43 0.09
N SER A 115 12.67 5.75 0.22
CA SER A 115 13.75 6.69 0.54
C SER A 115 13.88 6.82 2.06
N ARG A 116 14.74 5.99 2.66
CA ARG A 116 14.93 5.90 4.13
C ARG A 116 16.35 6.20 4.58
N VAL A 117 17.34 6.12 3.68
CA VAL A 117 18.72 6.43 3.98
C VAL A 117 18.92 7.94 3.94
N ASP A 118 19.56 8.50 4.97
CA ASP A 118 19.88 9.93 5.03
C ASP A 118 20.97 10.32 4.01
N ALA A 119 20.96 11.61 3.64
CA ALA A 119 21.89 12.15 2.64
C ALA A 119 23.37 11.97 3.04
N GLY A 120 23.71 12.17 4.31
CA GLY A 120 25.08 12.04 4.80
C GLY A 120 25.61 10.61 4.69
N THR A 121 24.77 9.61 4.96
CA THR A 121 25.11 8.20 4.75
C THR A 121 25.35 7.90 3.27
N LEU A 122 24.51 8.45 2.36
CA LEU A 122 24.74 8.33 0.91
C LEU A 122 26.03 8.99 0.44
N GLU A 123 26.32 10.19 0.94
CA GLU A 123 27.57 10.90 0.64
C GLU A 123 28.79 10.08 1.08
N LEU A 124 28.78 9.55 2.30
CA LEU A 124 29.84 8.67 2.80
C LEU A 124 30.05 7.46 1.89
N VAL A 125 28.98 6.72 1.56
CA VAL A 125 29.08 5.52 0.72
C VAL A 125 29.58 5.86 -0.69
N ARG A 126 29.06 6.92 -1.30
CA ARG A 126 29.50 7.39 -2.63
C ARG A 126 30.93 7.88 -2.67
N SER A 127 31.40 8.50 -1.59
CA SER A 127 32.82 8.95 -1.48
C SER A 127 33.81 7.78 -1.52
N LEU A 128 33.35 6.55 -1.24
CA LEU A 128 34.16 5.33 -1.36
C LEU A 128 34.24 4.78 -2.80
N GLY A 129 33.66 5.50 -3.79
CA GLY A 129 33.66 5.09 -5.20
C GLY A 129 32.63 4.01 -5.54
N VAL A 130 31.58 3.87 -4.72
CA VAL A 130 30.53 2.88 -4.90
C VAL A 130 29.29 3.53 -5.52
N GLU A 131 28.75 2.92 -6.58
CA GLU A 131 27.44 3.29 -7.13
C GLU A 131 26.33 2.79 -6.21
N VAL A 132 25.49 3.71 -5.73
CA VAL A 132 24.32 3.39 -4.93
C VAL A 132 23.08 3.45 -5.81
N VAL A 133 22.33 2.32 -5.89
CA VAL A 133 21.06 2.21 -6.58
C VAL A 133 19.92 1.97 -5.60
N SER A 134 18.70 2.22 -6.04
CA SER A 134 17.50 1.98 -5.24
C SER A 134 17.32 0.49 -4.92
N SER A 135 16.98 0.18 -3.67
CA SER A 135 16.54 -1.15 -3.24
C SER A 135 15.04 -1.40 -3.46
N GLY A 136 14.33 -0.50 -4.16
CA GLY A 136 12.86 -0.54 -4.26
C GLY A 136 12.29 -1.88 -4.70
N ASP A 137 12.86 -2.51 -5.74
CA ASP A 137 12.42 -3.83 -6.20
C ASP A 137 12.81 -4.96 -5.24
N LEU A 138 13.95 -4.84 -4.52
CA LEU A 138 14.33 -5.81 -3.48
C LEU A 138 13.36 -5.73 -2.29
N ILE A 139 13.00 -4.52 -1.87
CA ILE A 139 12.04 -4.32 -0.76
C ILE A 139 10.73 -5.02 -1.06
N GLN A 140 10.18 -4.88 -2.27
CA GLN A 140 8.93 -5.52 -2.65
C GLN A 140 8.94 -7.03 -2.43
N LEU A 141 10.05 -7.72 -2.78
CA LEU A 141 10.18 -9.17 -2.64
C LEU A 141 10.05 -9.64 -1.18
N PHE A 142 10.40 -8.79 -0.20
CA PHE A 142 10.43 -9.17 1.22
C PHE A 142 9.32 -8.50 2.05
N GLU A 143 8.74 -7.41 1.56
CA GLU A 143 7.72 -6.64 2.28
C GLU A 143 6.33 -6.70 1.63
N ALA A 144 6.24 -6.92 0.32
CA ALA A 144 4.97 -6.83 -0.42
C ALA A 144 4.48 -8.17 -0.99
N CYS A 145 5.37 -9.16 -1.16
CA CYS A 145 4.95 -10.48 -1.64
C CYS A 145 4.31 -11.29 -0.52
N TRP A 146 3.10 -11.78 -0.76
CA TRP A 146 2.32 -12.55 0.20
C TRP A 146 2.57 -14.05 0.09
N ASP A 147 2.51 -14.74 1.22
CA ASP A 147 2.42 -16.20 1.27
C ASP A 147 0.93 -16.66 1.16
N ALA A 148 0.74 -17.98 1.06
CA ALA A 148 -0.60 -18.57 0.91
C ALA A 148 -1.50 -18.30 2.14
N GLU A 149 -0.94 -18.13 3.34
CA GLU A 149 -1.69 -17.78 4.54
C GLU A 149 -2.18 -16.33 4.48
N GLN A 150 -1.33 -15.39 4.05
CA GLN A 150 -1.72 -13.99 3.87
C GLN A 150 -2.80 -13.85 2.79
N TRP A 151 -2.68 -14.57 1.68
CA TRP A 151 -3.73 -14.61 0.67
C TRP A 151 -5.08 -15.07 1.24
N LYS A 152 -5.08 -16.14 2.04
CA LYS A 152 -6.30 -16.60 2.71
C LYS A 152 -6.86 -15.56 3.67
N LEU A 153 -6.01 -14.91 4.47
CA LEU A 153 -6.41 -13.86 5.40
C LEU A 153 -7.02 -12.64 4.67
N HIS A 154 -6.50 -12.29 3.50
CA HIS A 154 -7.10 -11.27 2.63
C HIS A 154 -8.50 -11.65 2.19
N LEU A 155 -8.71 -12.88 1.71
CA LEU A 155 -10.03 -13.35 1.28
C LEU A 155 -11.02 -13.37 2.44
N ASP A 156 -10.58 -13.75 3.65
CA ASP A 156 -11.43 -13.72 4.84
C ASP A 156 -11.77 -12.27 5.25
N ALA A 157 -10.82 -11.34 5.17
CA ALA A 157 -11.08 -9.91 5.37
C ALA A 157 -12.06 -9.35 4.32
N THR A 158 -11.87 -9.71 3.04
CA THR A 158 -12.74 -9.28 1.93
C THR A 158 -14.19 -9.71 2.12
N LYS A 159 -14.43 -10.93 2.61
CA LYS A 159 -15.80 -11.38 2.94
C LYS A 159 -16.45 -10.51 4.01
N VAL A 160 -15.68 -10.10 5.01
CA VAL A 160 -16.19 -9.25 6.09
C VAL A 160 -16.44 -7.83 5.59
N THR A 161 -15.52 -7.24 4.80
CA THR A 161 -15.72 -5.89 4.23
C THR A 161 -16.94 -5.84 3.29
N LEU A 162 -17.13 -6.84 2.43
CA LEU A 162 -18.33 -6.94 1.59
C LEU A 162 -19.62 -7.04 2.42
N ALA A 163 -19.63 -7.86 3.47
CA ALA A 163 -20.77 -7.98 4.37
C ALA A 163 -21.03 -6.67 5.15
N ALA A 164 -19.97 -5.92 5.48
CA ALA A 164 -20.07 -4.63 6.15
C ALA A 164 -20.73 -3.55 5.27
N PHE A 165 -20.52 -3.55 3.94
CA PHE A 165 -21.26 -2.68 3.01
C PHE A 165 -22.77 -2.98 3.07
N HIS A 166 -23.16 -4.23 2.99
CA HIS A 166 -24.57 -4.63 3.10
C HIS A 166 -25.18 -4.20 4.44
N HIS A 167 -24.41 -4.38 5.54
CA HIS A 167 -24.84 -3.93 6.87
C HIS A 167 -25.03 -2.41 6.91
N ALA A 168 -24.05 -1.64 6.43
CA ALA A 168 -24.09 -0.19 6.43
C ALA A 168 -25.26 0.36 5.61
N PHE A 169 -25.46 -0.15 4.39
CA PHE A 169 -26.55 0.29 3.50
C PHE A 169 -27.92 -0.05 4.08
N LYS A 170 -28.07 -1.23 4.67
CA LYS A 170 -29.31 -1.61 5.38
C LYS A 170 -29.57 -0.74 6.61
N ALA A 171 -28.52 -0.42 7.40
CA ALA A 171 -28.64 0.48 8.54
C ALA A 171 -29.07 1.88 8.10
N MET A 172 -28.48 2.40 7.01
CA MET A 172 -28.82 3.68 6.41
C MET A 172 -30.29 3.72 5.96
N ALA A 173 -30.71 2.75 5.14
CA ALA A 173 -32.09 2.67 4.66
C ALA A 173 -33.10 2.60 5.82
N ASN A 174 -32.83 1.78 6.84
CA ASN A 174 -33.70 1.63 8.00
C ASN A 174 -33.78 2.93 8.83
N ALA A 175 -32.66 3.63 9.02
CA ALA A 175 -32.63 4.86 9.79
C ALA A 175 -33.42 5.98 9.06
N VAL A 176 -33.19 6.12 7.75
CA VAL A 176 -33.92 7.12 6.93
C VAL A 176 -35.42 6.85 6.91
N ARG A 177 -35.84 5.58 6.70
CA ARG A 177 -37.27 5.22 6.76
C ARG A 177 -37.93 5.54 8.11
N LYS A 178 -37.21 5.33 9.23
CA LYS A 178 -37.76 5.48 10.58
C LYS A 178 -37.70 6.91 11.09
N LYS A 179 -36.64 7.65 10.76
CA LYS A 179 -36.31 8.94 11.38
C LYS A 179 -36.20 10.09 10.35
N GLY A 180 -36.23 9.79 9.04
CA GLY A 180 -36.02 10.73 7.96
C GLY A 180 -34.54 11.02 7.67
N GLU A 181 -33.64 10.68 8.58
CA GLU A 181 -32.22 10.99 8.42
C GLU A 181 -31.31 10.10 9.29
N VAL A 182 -30.03 10.07 8.95
CA VAL A 182 -28.96 9.48 9.76
C VAL A 182 -27.65 10.25 9.54
N THR A 183 -26.76 10.31 10.53
CA THR A 183 -25.46 10.96 10.37
C THR A 183 -24.41 10.02 9.78
N GLU A 184 -23.43 10.57 9.05
CA GLU A 184 -22.26 9.83 8.56
C GLU A 184 -21.54 9.07 9.68
N THR A 185 -21.35 9.74 10.83
CA THR A 185 -20.70 9.13 12.00
C THR A 185 -21.51 7.99 12.62
N ALA A 186 -22.84 8.01 12.52
CA ALA A 186 -23.65 6.89 12.99
C ALA A 186 -23.44 5.66 12.09
N ILE A 187 -23.38 5.82 10.77
CA ILE A 187 -23.07 4.72 9.83
C ILE A 187 -21.62 4.25 10.01
N GLN A 188 -20.66 5.17 10.18
CA GLN A 188 -19.26 4.80 10.48
C GLN A 188 -19.17 3.93 11.74
N ASN A 189 -19.89 4.28 12.80
CA ASN A 189 -19.92 3.51 14.05
C ASN A 189 -20.57 2.12 13.89
N GLU A 190 -21.59 2.01 13.05
CA GLU A 190 -22.19 0.71 12.68
C GLU A 190 -21.17 -0.19 11.98
N ILE A 191 -20.37 0.35 11.04
CA ILE A 191 -19.31 -0.41 10.37
C ILE A 191 -18.24 -0.84 11.39
N MET A 192 -17.78 0.05 12.25
CA MET A 192 -16.77 -0.27 13.28
C MET A 192 -17.26 -1.34 14.27
N ALA A 193 -18.52 -1.29 14.67
CA ALA A 193 -19.13 -2.31 15.51
C ALA A 193 -19.20 -3.66 14.79
N PHE A 194 -19.55 -3.64 13.49
CA PHE A 194 -19.59 -4.83 12.64
C PHE A 194 -18.19 -5.46 12.52
N PHE A 195 -17.15 -4.67 12.25
CA PHE A 195 -15.77 -5.14 12.17
C PHE A 195 -15.33 -5.83 13.45
N LYS A 196 -15.57 -5.19 14.59
CA LYS A 196 -15.23 -5.73 15.91
C LYS A 196 -15.90 -7.09 16.18
N THR A 197 -17.16 -7.25 15.78
CA THR A 197 -17.90 -8.50 16.00
C THR A 197 -17.50 -9.62 15.05
N HIS A 198 -16.82 -9.28 13.93
CA HIS A 198 -16.39 -10.24 12.92
C HIS A 198 -14.87 -10.49 12.92
N GLY A 199 -14.15 -10.04 13.95
CA GLY A 199 -12.72 -10.35 14.16
C GLY A 199 -11.79 -9.69 13.14
N VAL A 200 -12.20 -8.54 12.59
CA VAL A 200 -11.33 -7.71 11.74
C VAL A 200 -11.03 -6.38 12.41
N THR A 201 -9.92 -5.77 12.03
CA THR A 201 -9.44 -4.49 12.55
C THR A 201 -9.03 -3.57 11.41
N CYS A 202 -9.03 -2.26 11.65
CA CYS A 202 -8.50 -1.23 10.78
C CYS A 202 -7.67 -0.22 11.59
N ASP A 203 -6.77 0.49 10.93
CA ASP A 203 -5.93 1.52 11.55
C ASP A 203 -6.67 2.85 11.74
N HIS A 204 -7.63 3.15 10.87
CA HIS A 204 -8.50 4.33 10.94
C HIS A 204 -9.94 3.94 10.65
N PRO A 205 -10.92 4.69 11.18
CA PRO A 205 -12.33 4.47 10.86
C PRO A 205 -12.64 4.66 9.38
N PRO A 206 -13.62 3.92 8.81
CA PRO A 206 -14.06 4.04 7.43
C PRO A 206 -14.51 5.45 7.05
N ILE A 207 -14.40 5.80 5.77
CA ILE A 207 -14.98 7.02 5.21
C ILE A 207 -16.46 6.77 4.92
N VAL A 208 -17.31 7.71 5.33
CA VAL A 208 -18.71 7.80 4.92
C VAL A 208 -18.95 9.26 4.52
N GLY A 209 -19.06 9.55 3.23
CA GLY A 209 -19.20 10.90 2.70
C GLY A 209 -20.52 11.09 1.96
N VAL A 210 -21.38 12.00 2.44
CA VAL A 210 -22.66 12.36 1.80
C VAL A 210 -22.51 13.62 0.92
N GLY A 211 -23.06 13.58 -0.29
CA GLY A 211 -23.08 14.71 -1.20
C GLY A 211 -21.69 15.32 -1.41
N PRO A 212 -21.47 16.63 -1.12
CA PRO A 212 -20.17 17.28 -1.28
C PRO A 212 -19.02 16.62 -0.52
N ASN A 213 -19.29 15.98 0.64
CA ASN A 213 -18.27 15.27 1.42
C ASN A 213 -17.67 14.08 0.67
N SER A 214 -18.43 13.46 -0.24
CA SER A 214 -17.91 12.40 -1.13
C SER A 214 -16.93 12.95 -2.17
N GLY A 215 -16.91 14.26 -2.40
CA GLY A 215 -16.00 14.96 -3.30
C GLY A 215 -14.59 15.19 -2.74
N ASP A 216 -14.36 14.91 -1.45
CA ASP A 216 -13.03 14.91 -0.83
C ASP A 216 -12.52 13.46 -0.73
N PRO A 217 -11.46 13.08 -1.48
CA PRO A 217 -10.94 11.72 -1.48
C PRO A 217 -10.51 11.19 -0.10
N HIS A 218 -10.06 12.08 0.78
CA HIS A 218 -9.60 11.76 2.13
C HIS A 218 -10.52 12.30 3.23
N TYR A 219 -11.82 12.45 2.90
CA TYR A 219 -12.82 12.89 3.85
C TYR A 219 -12.81 12.03 5.12
N SER A 220 -13.01 12.69 6.25
CA SER A 220 -13.21 12.00 7.53
C SER A 220 -14.43 12.60 8.22
N PRO A 221 -15.48 11.83 8.52
CA PRO A 221 -16.65 12.33 9.22
C PRO A 221 -16.28 13.05 10.52
N ASN A 222 -16.72 14.28 10.68
CA ASN A 222 -16.46 15.08 11.88
C ASN A 222 -17.51 14.76 12.97
N PRO A 223 -17.13 14.19 14.12
CA PRO A 223 -18.08 13.85 15.18
C PRO A 223 -18.84 15.04 15.77
N GLN A 224 -18.26 16.26 15.72
CA GLN A 224 -18.88 17.48 16.22
C GLN A 224 -19.84 18.13 15.23
N SER A 225 -19.67 17.84 13.92
CA SER A 225 -20.50 18.39 12.84
C SER A 225 -20.59 17.40 11.70
N PRO A 226 -21.20 16.21 11.92
CA PRO A 226 -21.29 15.18 10.89
C PRO A 226 -22.24 15.60 9.78
N GLY A 227 -21.96 15.17 8.55
CA GLY A 227 -22.91 15.24 7.46
C GLY A 227 -24.17 14.44 7.79
N ILE A 228 -25.30 14.89 7.26
CA ILE A 228 -26.61 14.28 7.48
C ILE A 228 -27.09 13.66 6.19
N ILE A 229 -27.34 12.37 6.22
CA ILE A 229 -27.80 11.54 5.11
C ILE A 229 -29.33 11.48 5.15
N ARG A 230 -29.99 11.86 4.02
CA ARG A 230 -31.44 11.83 3.84
C ARG A 230 -31.83 11.15 2.54
N GLU A 231 -33.09 10.92 2.35
CA GLU A 231 -33.61 10.49 1.05
C GLU A 231 -33.26 11.53 -0.03
N GLY A 232 -32.77 11.04 -1.17
CA GLY A 232 -32.29 11.87 -2.28
C GLY A 232 -30.77 12.11 -2.28
N ASP A 233 -30.04 11.65 -1.25
CA ASP A 233 -28.60 11.87 -1.15
C ASP A 233 -27.78 10.76 -1.83
N PHE A 234 -26.65 11.17 -2.43
CA PHE A 234 -25.60 10.30 -2.88
C PHE A 234 -24.58 10.09 -1.75
N VAL A 235 -24.14 8.86 -1.53
CA VAL A 235 -23.18 8.52 -0.47
C VAL A 235 -22.08 7.65 -1.02
N LEU A 236 -20.82 7.98 -0.67
CA LEU A 236 -19.64 7.18 -0.88
C LEU A 236 -19.24 6.57 0.47
N VAL A 237 -18.99 5.27 0.47
CA VAL A 237 -18.43 4.55 1.63
C VAL A 237 -17.15 3.89 1.20
N ASP A 238 -16.09 4.15 1.93
CA ASP A 238 -14.77 3.58 1.73
C ASP A 238 -14.29 2.93 3.02
N MET A 239 -13.90 1.66 2.95
CA MET A 239 -13.53 0.91 4.13
C MET A 239 -12.45 -0.13 3.86
N TRP A 240 -11.51 -0.17 4.77
CA TRP A 240 -10.41 -1.11 4.78
C TRP A 240 -10.36 -1.86 6.10
N ALA A 241 -10.13 -3.15 6.02
CA ALA A 241 -9.99 -4.00 7.20
C ALA A 241 -9.10 -5.20 6.91
N LYS A 242 -8.51 -5.73 7.96
CA LYS A 242 -7.77 -6.99 7.94
C LYS A 242 -8.18 -7.87 9.10
N VAL A 243 -8.03 -9.19 8.94
CA VAL A 243 -8.19 -10.11 10.06
C VAL A 243 -7.21 -9.73 11.17
N ASP A 244 -7.67 -9.70 12.42
CA ASP A 244 -6.82 -9.43 13.59
C ASP A 244 -5.89 -10.62 13.83
N HIS A 245 -4.82 -10.65 13.04
CA HIS A 245 -3.82 -11.70 13.01
C HIS A 245 -2.44 -11.08 12.69
N PRO A 246 -1.32 -11.60 13.28
CA PRO A 246 0.03 -11.07 13.02
C PRO A 246 0.44 -10.99 11.54
N LYS A 247 -0.11 -11.88 10.70
CA LYS A 247 0.05 -11.87 9.25
C LYS A 247 -1.12 -11.25 8.50
N GLY A 248 -2.10 -10.67 9.20
CA GLY A 248 -3.26 -10.04 8.58
C GLY A 248 -2.85 -8.99 7.55
N VAL A 249 -3.46 -9.08 6.36
CA VAL A 249 -3.31 -8.11 5.27
C VAL A 249 -4.67 -7.54 4.93
N TYR A 250 -4.69 -6.30 4.46
CA TYR A 250 -5.91 -5.56 4.25
C TYR A 250 -6.71 -6.04 3.04
N SER A 251 -8.02 -5.88 3.14
CA SER A 251 -8.97 -5.70 2.05
C SER A 251 -9.39 -4.24 2.07
N ASP A 252 -9.38 -3.56 0.94
CA ASP A 252 -9.62 -2.13 0.79
C ASP A 252 -10.61 -1.90 -0.36
N LEU A 253 -11.78 -1.38 -0.04
CA LEU A 253 -12.89 -1.32 -0.99
C LEU A 253 -13.70 -0.04 -0.82
N THR A 254 -14.07 0.58 -1.95
CA THR A 254 -15.04 1.68 -2.00
C THR A 254 -16.30 1.26 -2.74
N ARG A 255 -17.46 1.64 -2.18
CA ARG A 255 -18.78 1.50 -2.78
C ARG A 255 -19.55 2.81 -2.73
N THR A 256 -20.39 3.01 -3.72
CA THR A 256 -21.31 4.14 -3.77
C THR A 256 -22.75 3.70 -3.70
N CYS A 257 -23.58 4.50 -3.05
CA CYS A 257 -25.02 4.27 -3.01
C CYS A 257 -25.81 5.58 -3.16
N PHE A 258 -27.07 5.43 -3.49
CA PHE A 258 -28.05 6.51 -3.53
C PHE A 258 -29.19 6.21 -2.56
N VAL A 259 -29.55 7.16 -1.73
CA VAL A 259 -30.62 7.01 -0.74
C VAL A 259 -31.95 7.30 -1.41
N GLY A 260 -32.41 6.36 -2.23
CA GLY A 260 -33.63 6.43 -3.01
C GLY A 260 -33.90 5.10 -3.70
N GLU A 261 -35.04 4.99 -4.37
CA GLU A 261 -35.42 3.79 -5.15
C GLU A 261 -34.80 3.79 -6.55
N THR A 262 -34.53 4.96 -7.11
CA THR A 262 -33.99 5.11 -8.47
C THR A 262 -32.82 6.09 -8.45
N VAL A 263 -31.67 5.66 -8.97
CA VAL A 263 -30.46 6.47 -9.05
C VAL A 263 -30.60 7.53 -10.16
N PRO A 264 -30.44 8.83 -9.88
CA PRO A 264 -30.43 9.86 -10.90
C PRO A 264 -29.34 9.67 -11.95
N PRO A 265 -29.62 9.93 -13.25
CA PRO A 265 -28.68 9.71 -14.34
C PRO A 265 -27.34 10.46 -14.20
N VAL A 266 -27.32 11.60 -13.50
CA VAL A 266 -26.10 12.38 -13.27
C VAL A 266 -25.04 11.59 -12.49
N TYR A 267 -25.45 10.78 -11.51
CA TYR A 267 -24.53 9.93 -10.74
C TYR A 267 -24.10 8.71 -11.55
N SER A 268 -25.06 8.03 -12.21
CA SER A 268 -24.77 6.84 -13.02
C SER A 268 -23.81 7.13 -14.16
N ALA A 269 -23.95 8.28 -14.83
CA ALA A 269 -23.06 8.67 -15.93
C ALA A 269 -21.60 8.86 -15.48
N ILE A 270 -21.37 9.40 -14.29
CA ILE A 270 -20.01 9.51 -13.72
C ILE A 270 -19.50 8.15 -13.25
N PHE A 271 -20.35 7.37 -12.61
CA PHE A 271 -20.01 6.02 -12.16
C PHE A 271 -19.57 5.13 -13.34
N ASP A 272 -20.26 5.19 -14.48
CA ASP A 272 -19.91 4.42 -15.67
C ASP A 272 -18.52 4.76 -16.22
N VAL A 273 -18.09 6.02 -16.13
CA VAL A 273 -16.74 6.43 -16.50
C VAL A 273 -15.72 5.84 -15.54
N VAL A 274 -15.96 5.97 -14.23
CA VAL A 274 -15.08 5.44 -13.19
C VAL A 274 -14.96 3.92 -13.27
N ALA A 275 -16.08 3.20 -13.46
CA ALA A 275 -16.08 1.75 -13.60
C ALA A 275 -15.28 1.28 -14.83
N ARG A 276 -15.43 1.96 -15.99
CA ARG A 276 -14.62 1.65 -17.18
C ARG A 276 -13.14 1.93 -16.98
N ALA A 277 -12.77 2.98 -16.26
CA ALA A 277 -11.40 3.29 -15.94
C ALA A 277 -10.76 2.23 -15.03
N ARG A 278 -11.50 1.81 -13.98
CA ARG A 278 -11.13 0.70 -13.10
C ARG A 278 -10.89 -0.58 -13.91
N ASP A 279 -11.83 -0.93 -14.79
CA ASP A 279 -11.76 -2.16 -15.59
C ASP A 279 -10.60 -2.10 -16.59
N ALA A 280 -10.28 -0.93 -17.17
CA ALA A 280 -9.13 -0.73 -18.07
C ALA A 280 -7.80 -0.99 -17.34
N ALA A 281 -7.65 -0.54 -16.09
CA ALA A 281 -6.48 -0.84 -15.27
C ALA A 281 -6.31 -2.35 -15.05
N VAL A 282 -7.39 -3.05 -14.70
CA VAL A 282 -7.37 -4.51 -14.51
C VAL A 282 -6.99 -5.24 -15.79
N GLU A 283 -7.57 -4.86 -16.93
CA GLU A 283 -7.26 -5.49 -18.22
C GLU A 283 -5.81 -5.22 -18.66
N ARG A 284 -5.23 -4.05 -18.34
CA ARG A 284 -3.80 -3.77 -18.56
C ARG A 284 -2.91 -4.74 -17.78
N VAL A 285 -3.24 -5.00 -16.52
CA VAL A 285 -2.51 -5.97 -15.69
C VAL A 285 -2.63 -7.38 -16.25
N LYS A 286 -3.86 -7.85 -16.51
CA LYS A 286 -4.12 -9.18 -17.08
C LYS A 286 -3.37 -9.38 -18.40
N PHE A 287 -3.43 -8.39 -19.29
CA PHE A 287 -2.75 -8.45 -20.59
C PHE A 287 -1.24 -8.62 -20.44
N ALA A 288 -0.60 -7.81 -19.56
CA ALA A 288 0.83 -7.86 -19.36
C ALA A 288 1.29 -9.24 -18.84
N PHE A 289 0.61 -9.76 -17.83
CA PHE A 289 0.96 -11.07 -17.24
C PHE A 289 0.69 -12.22 -18.22
N ALA A 290 -0.39 -12.19 -18.97
CA ALA A 290 -0.68 -13.19 -20.00
C ALA A 290 0.37 -13.21 -21.13
N LYS A 291 1.02 -12.07 -21.41
CA LYS A 291 2.08 -11.93 -22.42
C LYS A 291 3.49 -12.09 -21.85
N GLY A 292 3.66 -12.21 -20.53
CA GLY A 292 4.96 -12.23 -19.88
C GLY A 292 5.71 -10.88 -20.00
N GLU A 293 4.98 -9.77 -20.15
CA GLU A 293 5.56 -8.43 -20.21
C GLU A 293 5.95 -7.94 -18.81
N LYS A 294 7.02 -7.15 -18.75
CA LYS A 294 7.37 -6.39 -17.55
C LYS A 294 6.43 -5.21 -17.44
N LEU A 295 5.61 -5.18 -16.39
CA LEU A 295 4.66 -4.12 -16.12
C LEU A 295 5.15 -3.27 -14.96
N MET A 296 5.23 -1.95 -15.14
CA MET A 296 5.52 -0.97 -14.09
C MET A 296 4.22 -0.33 -13.60
N GLY A 297 4.24 0.13 -12.34
CA GLY A 297 3.03 0.70 -11.73
C GLY A 297 2.45 1.88 -12.50
N TYR A 298 3.31 2.79 -13.03
CA TYR A 298 2.85 3.94 -13.83
C TYR A 298 2.02 3.54 -15.05
N GLN A 299 2.32 2.41 -15.69
CA GLN A 299 1.61 1.94 -16.88
C GLN A 299 0.18 1.47 -16.60
N VAL A 300 -0.09 1.10 -15.34
CA VAL A 300 -1.45 0.76 -14.89
C VAL A 300 -2.25 2.03 -14.65
N ASP A 301 -1.63 3.04 -14.03
CA ASP A 301 -2.24 4.36 -13.84
C ASP A 301 -2.57 5.02 -15.19
N ASP A 302 -1.63 5.00 -16.14
CA ASP A 302 -1.86 5.56 -17.49
C ASP A 302 -3.10 4.94 -18.15
N ALA A 303 -3.22 3.60 -18.13
CA ALA A 303 -4.36 2.92 -18.75
C ALA A 303 -5.72 3.27 -18.10
N CYS A 304 -5.72 3.50 -16.81
CA CYS A 304 -6.88 3.95 -16.07
C CYS A 304 -7.21 5.43 -16.39
N ARG A 305 -6.21 6.29 -16.30
CA ARG A 305 -6.30 7.74 -16.43
C ARG A 305 -6.73 8.16 -17.83
N GLU A 306 -6.21 7.52 -18.87
CA GLU A 306 -6.59 7.77 -20.27
C GLU A 306 -8.11 7.66 -20.49
N VAL A 307 -8.79 6.71 -19.82
CA VAL A 307 -10.25 6.55 -19.93
C VAL A 307 -11.00 7.77 -19.38
N ILE A 308 -10.55 8.30 -18.24
CA ILE A 308 -11.18 9.48 -17.62
C ILE A 308 -10.85 10.73 -18.41
N GLU A 309 -9.60 10.91 -18.84
CA GLU A 309 -9.15 12.07 -19.64
C GLU A 309 -9.88 12.17 -20.98
N ALA A 310 -10.15 11.07 -21.66
CA ALA A 310 -10.91 11.02 -22.89
C ALA A 310 -12.35 11.58 -22.77
N THR A 311 -12.88 11.65 -21.55
CA THR A 311 -14.20 12.24 -21.29
C THR A 311 -14.16 13.74 -20.97
N GLY A 312 -12.96 14.35 -20.85
CA GLY A 312 -12.77 15.72 -20.42
C GLY A 312 -12.86 15.92 -18.90
N LEU A 313 -12.97 14.82 -18.13
CA LEU A 313 -13.08 14.84 -16.65
C LEU A 313 -11.73 14.64 -15.94
N GLY A 314 -10.61 14.54 -16.66
CA GLY A 314 -9.28 14.27 -16.11
C GLY A 314 -8.87 15.18 -14.95
N LYS A 315 -9.25 16.47 -14.98
CA LYS A 315 -8.96 17.41 -13.90
C LYS A 315 -9.61 17.08 -12.54
N TYR A 316 -10.59 16.20 -12.54
CA TYR A 316 -11.28 15.74 -11.34
C TYR A 316 -10.76 14.39 -10.81
N PHE A 317 -9.79 13.79 -11.49
CA PHE A 317 -9.10 12.59 -11.01
C PHE A 317 -7.75 13.01 -10.40
N CYS A 318 -7.75 13.34 -9.12
CA CYS A 318 -6.68 14.06 -8.44
C CYS A 318 -5.75 13.22 -7.58
N HIS A 319 -5.86 11.88 -7.64
CA HIS A 319 -4.95 10.95 -6.97
C HIS A 319 -4.52 9.81 -7.92
N ARG A 320 -3.57 9.00 -7.51
CA ARG A 320 -3.12 7.80 -8.23
C ARG A 320 -4.25 6.78 -8.39
N THR A 321 -4.13 5.90 -9.37
CA THR A 321 -5.12 4.83 -9.60
C THR A 321 -5.20 3.82 -8.47
N GLY A 322 -4.12 3.63 -7.70
CA GLY A 322 -4.14 2.72 -6.57
C GLY A 322 -2.78 2.59 -5.89
N HIS A 323 -2.76 1.81 -4.82
CA HIS A 323 -1.59 1.60 -3.99
C HIS A 323 -1.38 0.12 -3.67
N SER A 324 -0.14 -0.23 -3.32
CA SER A 324 0.16 -1.55 -2.78
C SER A 324 -0.61 -1.80 -1.48
N ILE A 325 -1.14 -2.99 -1.33
CA ILE A 325 -1.82 -3.46 -0.12
C ILE A 325 -0.95 -4.50 0.59
N GLY A 326 -0.89 -4.43 1.91
CA GLY A 326 -0.10 -5.34 2.73
C GLY A 326 -0.64 -5.49 4.14
N ARG A 327 0.26 -5.63 5.11
CA ARG A 327 -0.07 -5.56 6.54
C ARG A 327 -0.47 -4.13 6.97
N GLU A 328 -0.13 -3.16 6.16
CA GLU A 328 -0.58 -1.77 6.21
C GLU A 328 -1.48 -1.52 5.00
N THR A 329 -2.45 -0.63 5.14
CA THR A 329 -3.34 -0.25 4.04
C THR A 329 -2.52 0.21 2.84
N HIS A 330 -1.60 1.14 3.05
CA HIS A 330 -0.59 1.53 2.06
C HIS A 330 0.68 0.70 2.25
N GLY A 331 0.81 -0.39 1.50
CA GLY A 331 1.94 -1.31 1.56
C GLY A 331 3.22 -0.80 0.89
N ASN A 332 4.27 -1.65 0.90
CA ASN A 332 5.59 -1.29 0.38
C ASN A 332 5.88 -1.83 -1.06
N GLY A 333 4.87 -2.35 -1.74
CA GLY A 333 4.93 -2.75 -3.15
C GLY A 333 4.81 -1.56 -4.10
N ALA A 334 4.80 -1.86 -5.41
CA ALA A 334 4.56 -0.85 -6.42
C ALA A 334 3.14 -0.27 -6.30
N ASN A 335 3.04 1.06 -6.38
CA ASN A 335 1.76 1.75 -6.51
C ASN A 335 1.36 1.84 -7.98
N MET A 336 0.08 1.97 -8.24
CA MET A 336 -0.43 2.25 -9.60
C MET A 336 -0.49 3.77 -9.76
N ASP A 337 0.66 4.40 -10.11
CA ASP A 337 0.86 5.84 -9.95
C ASP A 337 1.76 6.45 -11.04
N ASN A 338 1.25 7.40 -11.77
CA ASN A 338 1.98 8.30 -12.67
C ASN A 338 1.58 9.77 -12.46
N LEU A 339 0.93 10.07 -11.33
CA LEU A 339 0.48 11.41 -10.98
C LEU A 339 1.31 12.00 -9.83
N GLU A 340 1.28 11.34 -8.67
CA GLU A 340 2.00 11.80 -7.48
C GLU A 340 3.47 11.36 -7.54
N THR A 341 3.71 10.14 -8.02
CA THR A 341 5.03 9.59 -8.27
C THR A 341 5.07 8.87 -9.61
N HIS A 342 6.19 8.94 -10.31
CA HIS A 342 6.42 8.08 -11.47
C HIS A 342 6.89 6.71 -10.99
N GLU A 343 5.94 5.79 -10.79
CA GLU A 343 6.22 4.47 -10.21
C GLU A 343 6.83 3.51 -11.23
N THR A 344 8.14 3.44 -11.24
CA THR A 344 8.91 2.58 -12.16
C THR A 344 9.23 1.20 -11.61
N ARG A 345 8.81 0.89 -10.37
CA ARG A 345 8.93 -0.48 -9.85
C ARG A 345 7.97 -1.41 -10.57
N LEU A 346 8.40 -2.67 -10.69
CA LEU A 346 7.61 -3.69 -11.36
C LEU A 346 6.42 -4.12 -10.48
N VAL A 347 5.29 -4.39 -11.11
CA VAL A 347 4.22 -5.18 -10.51
C VAL A 347 4.69 -6.63 -10.45
N LEU A 348 4.82 -7.18 -9.26
CA LEU A 348 5.39 -8.52 -9.03
C LEU A 348 4.31 -9.57 -8.78
N PRO A 349 4.56 -10.85 -9.12
CA PRO A 349 3.78 -11.95 -8.60
C PRO A 349 3.77 -11.98 -7.07
N SER A 350 2.69 -12.49 -6.49
CA SER A 350 2.41 -12.53 -5.05
C SER A 350 2.18 -11.16 -4.41
N THR A 351 1.90 -10.11 -5.18
CA THR A 351 1.55 -8.78 -4.65
C THR A 351 0.08 -8.45 -4.84
N CYS A 352 -0.45 -7.64 -3.93
CA CYS A 352 -1.80 -7.10 -3.99
C CYS A 352 -1.76 -5.57 -4.01
N PHE A 353 -2.69 -4.97 -4.74
CA PHE A 353 -2.85 -3.52 -4.83
C PHE A 353 -4.30 -3.14 -5.05
N SER A 354 -4.68 -1.92 -4.67
CA SER A 354 -5.99 -1.34 -5.00
C SER A 354 -6.01 -0.88 -6.47
N VAL A 355 -7.22 -0.86 -7.03
CA VAL A 355 -7.57 -0.14 -8.26
C VAL A 355 -8.82 0.64 -7.93
N GLU A 356 -8.67 1.95 -7.77
CA GLU A 356 -9.63 2.84 -7.13
C GLU A 356 -9.85 4.19 -7.82
N PRO A 357 -9.97 4.24 -9.16
CA PRO A 357 -10.19 5.53 -9.80
C PRO A 357 -11.39 6.28 -9.24
N GLY A 358 -11.29 7.61 -9.23
CA GLY A 358 -12.35 8.48 -8.77
C GLY A 358 -12.46 9.77 -9.58
N ILE A 359 -13.66 10.33 -9.62
CA ILE A 359 -13.97 11.64 -10.19
C ILE A 359 -14.64 12.47 -9.10
N TYR A 360 -13.94 13.53 -8.66
CA TYR A 360 -14.34 14.33 -7.51
C TYR A 360 -14.73 15.75 -7.95
N GLN A 361 -16.04 15.99 -7.95
CA GLN A 361 -16.63 17.30 -8.26
C GLN A 361 -17.06 18.00 -6.97
N GLU A 362 -17.31 19.29 -7.02
CA GLU A 362 -17.71 20.07 -5.86
C GLU A 362 -19.01 19.56 -5.20
N ALA A 363 -19.94 19.08 -6.02
CA ALA A 363 -21.24 18.62 -5.53
C ALA A 363 -21.23 17.17 -5.02
N PHE A 364 -20.37 16.32 -5.57
CA PHE A 364 -20.20 14.90 -5.20
C PHE A 364 -18.95 14.30 -5.84
N GLY A 365 -18.46 13.24 -5.25
CA GLY A 365 -17.39 12.41 -5.82
C GLY A 365 -17.81 10.95 -5.95
N VAL A 366 -17.34 10.32 -7.01
CA VAL A 366 -17.55 8.88 -7.26
C VAL A 366 -16.20 8.20 -7.28
N ARG A 367 -16.03 7.16 -6.47
CA ARG A 367 -14.91 6.20 -6.51
C ARG A 367 -15.46 4.79 -6.60
N SER A 368 -14.81 3.93 -7.34
CA SER A 368 -15.10 2.50 -7.37
C SER A 368 -13.80 1.74 -7.19
N GLU A 369 -13.73 0.94 -6.15
CA GLU A 369 -12.50 0.29 -5.74
C GLU A 369 -12.65 -1.22 -5.59
N ILE A 370 -11.59 -1.89 -6.00
CA ILE A 370 -11.37 -3.33 -5.91
C ILE A 370 -9.91 -3.59 -5.56
N ASN A 371 -9.63 -4.83 -5.15
CA ASN A 371 -8.24 -5.26 -5.01
C ASN A 371 -7.86 -6.22 -6.14
N VAL A 372 -6.62 -6.12 -6.58
CA VAL A 372 -6.05 -6.97 -7.61
C VAL A 372 -4.86 -7.72 -7.02
N PHE A 373 -4.90 -9.03 -7.07
CA PHE A 373 -3.81 -9.90 -6.66
C PHE A 373 -3.21 -10.63 -7.86
N VAL A 374 -1.89 -10.63 -7.94
CA VAL A 374 -1.16 -11.40 -8.95
C VAL A 374 -0.63 -12.66 -8.29
N HIS A 375 -1.13 -13.82 -8.67
CA HIS A 375 -0.68 -15.10 -8.15
C HIS A 375 0.76 -15.43 -8.52
N PRO A 376 1.43 -16.35 -7.80
CA PRO A 376 2.81 -16.77 -8.11
C PRO A 376 3.03 -17.27 -9.54
N ASP A 377 2.00 -17.81 -10.17
CA ASP A 377 2.01 -18.30 -11.56
C ASP A 377 1.71 -17.20 -12.61
N GLY A 378 1.45 -15.97 -12.16
CA GLY A 378 1.08 -14.84 -13.02
C GLY A 378 -0.42 -14.71 -13.29
N THR A 379 -1.26 -15.60 -12.76
CA THR A 379 -2.71 -15.42 -12.83
C THR A 379 -3.14 -14.18 -12.06
N VAL A 380 -4.00 -13.38 -12.65
CA VAL A 380 -4.51 -12.13 -12.05
C VAL A 380 -5.92 -12.36 -11.52
N GLU A 381 -6.12 -12.17 -10.23
CA GLU A 381 -7.41 -12.32 -9.56
C GLU A 381 -7.88 -10.96 -8.99
N VAL A 382 -9.15 -10.66 -9.21
CA VAL A 382 -9.82 -9.48 -8.64
C VAL A 382 -10.61 -9.92 -7.43
N THR A 383 -10.45 -9.24 -6.31
CA THR A 383 -11.23 -9.45 -5.10
C THR A 383 -12.06 -8.21 -4.77
N GLY A 384 -13.14 -8.40 -4.00
CA GLY A 384 -14.03 -7.32 -3.59
C GLY A 384 -15.24 -7.12 -4.50
N ASP A 385 -15.56 -8.07 -5.39
CA ASP A 385 -16.77 -8.06 -6.26
C ASP A 385 -17.03 -6.69 -6.91
N PRO A 386 -16.48 -6.37 -8.09
CA PRO A 386 -16.56 -5.06 -8.71
C PRO A 386 -18.00 -4.52 -8.71
N GLN A 387 -18.24 -3.36 -8.13
CA GLN A 387 -19.54 -2.71 -8.21
C GLN A 387 -19.84 -2.36 -9.68
N THR A 388 -21.01 -2.75 -10.18
CA THR A 388 -21.45 -2.55 -11.57
C THR A 388 -22.42 -1.41 -11.72
N GLU A 389 -23.10 -1.02 -10.64
CA GLU A 389 -24.04 0.11 -10.59
C GLU A 389 -24.07 0.72 -9.19
N ILE A 390 -24.48 1.96 -9.07
CA ILE A 390 -24.71 2.62 -7.77
C ILE A 390 -25.90 1.91 -7.08
N THR A 391 -25.73 1.53 -5.83
CA THR A 391 -26.77 0.80 -5.07
C THR A 391 -27.91 1.73 -4.65
N PRO A 392 -29.17 1.53 -5.12
CA PRO A 392 -30.32 2.28 -4.65
C PRO A 392 -30.85 1.68 -3.34
N VAL A 393 -30.37 2.21 -2.19
CA VAL A 393 -30.58 1.57 -0.88
C VAL A 393 -32.03 1.48 -0.44
N MET A 394 -32.91 2.37 -0.92
CA MET A 394 -34.33 2.30 -0.57
C MET A 394 -35.10 1.24 -1.36
N ARG A 395 -34.53 0.77 -2.49
CA ARG A 395 -35.08 -0.35 -3.28
C ARG A 395 -34.56 -1.70 -2.75
N ASP A 396 -33.26 -1.79 -2.47
CA ASP A 396 -32.54 -3.05 -2.27
C ASP A 396 -32.51 -3.51 -0.80
N TYR A 397 -32.82 -2.62 0.13
CA TYR A 397 -32.84 -2.87 1.58
C TYR A 397 -34.16 -2.33 2.19
#